data_4d9c703898dd44ffac62d7a0e4d881d7
#
_entry.id   4d9c703898dd44ffac62d7a0e4d881d7
#
_cell.length_a   1.000
_cell.length_b   1.000
_cell.length_c   1.000
_cell.angle_alpha   90.00
_cell.angle_beta   90.00
_cell.angle_gamma   90.00
#
_symmetry.space_group_name_H-M   'P 1'
#
loop_
_entity.id
_entity.type
_entity.pdbx_description
1 polymer ?
#
loop_
_entity_poly.entity_id
_entity_poly.type
_entity_poly.pdbx_seq_one_letter_code
_entity_poly.pdbx_strand_id
1 'polypeptide(L)'
;GRTVAEMVTAEGWESFRRQEQTALRTVSAPRTVVATGGGMVLSAANRIFMREHGLVCYLYAPAFVLSERLARAPEATQRPSLTGEAIADEVATVLAFRDPLYRTTAHCILNASAPLQDVIEQAVAAKKPPAAD
;
A
#
# COMPACT_ATOMS: atom_id res chain seq x y z
N GLY A 1 7.03 -18.89 8.30
CA GLY A 1 5.96 -17.90 8.42
C GLY A 1 4.77 -18.29 7.55
N ARG A 2 3.59 -17.80 7.86
CA ARG A 2 2.37 -18.03 7.06
C ARG A 2 2.26 -16.97 5.96
N THR A 3 1.69 -17.35 4.82
CA THR A 3 1.35 -16.40 3.75
C THR A 3 0.10 -15.58 4.12
N VAL A 4 -0.11 -14.45 3.44
CA VAL A 4 -1.35 -13.65 3.62
C VAL A 4 -2.59 -14.48 3.32
N ALA A 5 -2.55 -15.31 2.27
CA ALA A 5 -3.66 -16.18 1.92
C ALA A 5 -3.99 -17.19 3.04
N GLU A 6 -2.98 -17.82 3.63
CA GLU A 6 -3.16 -18.76 4.75
C GLU A 6 -3.73 -18.05 5.99
N MET A 7 -3.26 -16.84 6.30
CA MET A 7 -3.75 -16.05 7.42
C MET A 7 -5.22 -15.66 7.23
N VAL A 8 -5.56 -15.15 6.05
CA VAL A 8 -6.94 -14.74 5.72
C VAL A 8 -7.89 -15.93 5.69
N THR A 9 -7.46 -17.07 5.13
CA THR A 9 -8.26 -18.30 5.11
C THR A 9 -8.53 -18.84 6.51
N ALA A 10 -7.54 -18.77 7.40
CA ALA A 10 -7.64 -19.30 8.75
C ALA A 10 -8.40 -18.37 9.71
N GLU A 11 -8.19 -17.06 9.61
CA GLU A 11 -8.59 -16.10 10.63
C GLU A 11 -9.47 -14.94 10.10
N GLY A 12 -9.62 -14.83 8.78
CA GLY A 12 -10.39 -13.77 8.11
C GLY A 12 -9.65 -12.44 7.95
N TRP A 13 -10.20 -11.58 7.11
CA TRP A 13 -9.63 -10.27 6.80
C TRP A 13 -9.52 -9.35 8.01
N GLU A 14 -10.48 -9.38 8.91
CA GLU A 14 -10.48 -8.51 10.10
C GLU A 14 -9.29 -8.81 11.02
N SER A 15 -9.02 -10.09 11.27
CA SER A 15 -7.84 -10.51 12.04
C SER A 15 -6.54 -10.10 11.36
N PHE A 16 -6.45 -10.31 10.05
CA PHE A 16 -5.30 -9.88 9.26
C PHE A 16 -5.07 -8.36 9.38
N ARG A 17 -6.12 -7.52 9.29
CA ARG A 17 -6.01 -6.08 9.44
C ARG A 17 -5.53 -5.64 10.83
N ARG A 18 -5.95 -6.33 11.88
CA ARG A 18 -5.42 -6.08 13.24
C ARG A 18 -3.93 -6.40 13.33
N GLN A 19 -3.49 -7.49 12.71
CA GLN A 19 -2.07 -7.87 12.67
C GLN A 19 -1.24 -6.85 11.87
N GLU A 20 -1.74 -6.38 10.73
CA GLU A 20 -1.10 -5.29 9.96
C GLU A 20 -0.91 -4.03 10.82
N GLN A 21 -1.93 -3.64 11.57
CA GLN A 21 -1.88 -2.46 12.42
C GLN A 21 -0.83 -2.58 13.53
N THR A 22 -0.71 -3.75 14.14
CA THR A 22 0.31 -4.04 15.15
C THR A 22 1.70 -4.04 14.52
N ALA A 23 1.86 -4.71 13.39
CA ALA A 23 3.13 -4.80 12.67
C ALA A 23 3.64 -3.40 12.26
N LEU A 24 2.77 -2.54 11.74
CA LEU A 24 3.15 -1.16 11.36
C LEU A 24 3.85 -0.43 12.50
N ARG A 25 3.30 -0.51 13.69
CA ARG A 25 3.88 0.15 14.87
C ARG A 25 5.20 -0.47 15.31
N THR A 26 5.28 -1.79 15.20
CA THR A 26 6.47 -2.54 15.62
C THR A 26 7.67 -2.29 14.71
N VAL A 27 7.44 -2.19 13.39
CA VAL A 27 8.54 -2.04 12.41
C VAL A 27 8.92 -0.58 12.17
N SER A 28 8.10 0.38 12.58
CA SER A 28 8.37 1.80 12.38
C SER A 28 9.44 2.29 13.33
N ALA A 29 10.59 2.66 12.79
CA ALA A 29 11.75 3.15 13.53
C ALA A 29 12.47 4.25 12.73
N PRO A 30 13.27 5.11 13.37
CA PRO A 30 14.10 6.09 12.65
C PRO A 30 14.99 5.43 11.60
N ARG A 31 15.17 6.07 10.47
CA ARG A 31 16.01 5.61 9.35
C ARG A 31 15.59 4.25 8.78
N THR A 32 14.31 3.94 8.84
CA THR A 32 13.73 2.71 8.29
C THR A 32 12.80 3.04 7.13
N VAL A 33 12.90 2.27 6.05
CA VAL A 33 11.93 2.28 4.95
C VAL A 33 10.94 1.15 5.18
N VAL A 34 9.66 1.50 5.25
CA VAL A 34 8.58 0.51 5.45
C VAL A 34 7.73 0.42 4.19
N ALA A 35 7.75 -0.74 3.55
CA ALA A 35 6.86 -1.05 2.44
C ALA A 35 5.55 -1.64 3.00
N THR A 36 4.48 -0.86 2.96
CA THR A 36 3.18 -1.28 3.48
C THR A 36 2.35 -2.03 2.45
N GLY A 37 1.50 -2.93 2.90
CA GLY A 37 0.42 -3.45 2.05
C GLY A 37 -0.61 -2.35 1.74
N GLY A 38 -1.26 -2.45 0.57
CA GLY A 38 -2.23 -1.44 0.11
C GLY A 38 -3.48 -1.29 1.00
N GLY A 39 -3.78 -2.28 1.82
CA GLY A 39 -4.90 -2.20 2.78
C GLY A 39 -4.60 -1.42 4.06
N MET A 40 -3.35 -1.01 4.27
CA MET A 40 -2.95 -0.28 5.47
C MET A 40 -3.74 1.02 5.67
N VAL A 41 -4.10 1.69 4.59
CA VAL A 41 -4.87 2.95 4.61
C VAL A 41 -6.35 2.79 4.98
N LEU A 42 -6.86 1.57 5.06
CA LEU A 42 -8.27 1.35 5.44
C LEU A 42 -8.56 1.74 6.89
N SER A 43 -7.56 1.66 7.77
CA SER A 43 -7.67 2.10 9.15
C SER A 43 -7.31 3.59 9.29
N ALA A 44 -8.23 4.38 9.82
CA ALA A 44 -7.97 5.79 10.14
C ALA A 44 -6.79 5.95 11.12
N ALA A 45 -6.68 5.07 12.10
CA ALA A 45 -5.57 5.07 13.06
C ALA A 45 -4.22 4.82 12.38
N ASN A 46 -4.18 3.95 11.36
CA ASN A 46 -2.96 3.73 10.57
C ASN A 46 -2.60 4.97 9.74
N ARG A 47 -3.58 5.63 9.11
CA ARG A 47 -3.33 6.85 8.32
C ARG A 47 -2.73 7.95 9.17
N ILE A 48 -3.28 8.18 10.35
CA ILE A 48 -2.76 9.17 11.31
C ILE A 48 -1.34 8.79 11.72
N PHE A 49 -1.14 7.56 12.16
CA PHE A 49 0.17 7.08 12.60
C PHE A 49 1.25 7.25 11.52
N MET A 50 0.98 6.84 10.29
CA MET A 50 1.94 6.97 9.18
C MET A 50 2.31 8.44 8.93
N ARG A 51 1.33 9.33 8.93
CA ARG A 51 1.56 10.76 8.68
C ARG A 51 2.38 11.43 9.79
N GLU A 52 2.15 11.04 11.03
CA GLU A 52 2.85 11.62 12.19
C GLU A 52 4.29 11.12 12.32
N HIS A 53 4.54 9.86 11.95
CA HIS A 53 5.81 9.19 12.23
C HIS A 53 6.74 9.03 11.02
N GLY A 54 6.32 9.41 9.82
CA GLY A 54 7.14 9.23 8.64
C GLY A 54 6.80 10.13 7.47
N LEU A 55 7.59 10.02 6.40
CA LEU A 55 7.27 10.51 5.08
C LEU A 55 6.48 9.44 4.35
N VAL A 56 5.22 9.72 4.05
CA VAL A 56 4.35 8.78 3.33
C VAL A 56 4.42 9.08 1.84
N CYS A 57 4.89 8.11 1.06
CA CYS A 57 4.93 8.17 -0.40
C CYS A 57 3.86 7.24 -0.98
N TYR A 58 3.00 7.77 -1.82
CA TYR A 58 2.06 6.98 -2.61
C TYR A 58 2.68 6.62 -3.96
N LEU A 59 2.89 5.33 -4.17
CA LEU A 59 3.36 4.80 -5.45
C LEU A 59 2.15 4.63 -6.39
N TYR A 60 1.86 5.65 -7.18
CA TYR A 60 0.71 5.66 -8.08
C TYR A 60 1.05 5.05 -9.43
N ALA A 61 0.17 4.19 -9.91
CA ALA A 61 0.13 3.74 -11.31
C ALA A 61 -1.32 3.57 -11.74
N PRO A 62 -1.65 3.79 -13.03
CA PRO A 62 -2.98 3.53 -13.58
C PRO A 62 -3.41 2.07 -13.40
N ALA A 63 -4.71 1.83 -13.32
CA ALA A 63 -5.27 0.49 -13.09
C ALA A 63 -4.78 -0.55 -14.11
N PHE A 64 -4.67 -0.18 -15.39
CA PHE A 64 -4.20 -1.12 -16.43
C PHE A 64 -2.75 -1.55 -16.21
N VAL A 65 -1.87 -0.64 -15.75
CA VAL A 65 -0.47 -0.97 -15.42
C VAL A 65 -0.41 -1.92 -14.24
N LEU A 66 -1.22 -1.67 -13.21
CA LEU A 66 -1.28 -2.53 -12.03
C LEU A 66 -1.82 -3.92 -12.37
N SER A 67 -2.86 -3.99 -13.21
CA SER A 67 -3.44 -5.26 -13.68
C SER A 67 -2.42 -6.08 -14.47
N GLU A 68 -1.67 -5.46 -15.38
CA GLU A 68 -0.60 -6.15 -16.11
C GLU A 68 0.50 -6.68 -15.18
N ARG A 69 0.92 -5.88 -14.21
CA ARG A 69 1.95 -6.30 -13.24
C ARG A 69 1.48 -7.48 -12.40
N LEU A 70 0.24 -7.43 -11.91
CA LEU A 70 -0.34 -8.54 -11.14
C LEU A 70 -0.50 -9.81 -11.96
N ALA A 71 -0.93 -9.69 -13.22
CA ALA A 71 -1.06 -10.85 -14.11
C ALA A 71 0.28 -11.54 -14.41
N ARG A 72 1.39 -10.80 -14.37
CA ARG A 72 2.75 -11.32 -14.60
C ARG A 72 3.45 -11.77 -13.32
N ALA A 73 2.93 -11.45 -12.13
CA ALA A 73 3.58 -11.77 -10.87
C ALA A 73 3.45 -13.26 -10.54
N PRO A 74 4.55 -13.96 -10.26
CA PRO A 74 4.50 -15.37 -9.85
C PRO A 74 3.67 -15.61 -8.59
N GLU A 75 3.66 -14.64 -7.70
CA GLU A 75 2.92 -14.67 -6.42
C GLU A 75 1.45 -14.26 -6.56
N ALA A 76 0.96 -13.98 -7.76
CA ALA A 76 -0.45 -13.61 -7.97
C ALA A 76 -1.42 -14.65 -7.43
N THR A 77 -1.04 -15.92 -7.47
CA THR A 77 -1.79 -17.06 -6.89
C THR A 77 -1.81 -17.06 -5.36
N GLN A 78 -0.88 -16.38 -4.70
CA GLN A 78 -0.79 -16.31 -3.24
C GLN A 78 -1.57 -15.12 -2.66
N ARG A 79 -2.03 -14.19 -3.52
CA ARG A 79 -2.83 -13.05 -3.10
C ARG A 79 -4.31 -13.44 -3.12
N PRO A 80 -4.99 -13.43 -1.95
CA PRO A 80 -6.42 -13.70 -1.95
C PRO A 80 -7.17 -12.57 -2.67
N SER A 81 -8.17 -12.95 -3.46
CA SER A 81 -9.09 -11.97 -4.06
C SER A 81 -9.83 -11.18 -2.99
N LEU A 82 -10.03 -9.90 -3.24
CA LEU A 82 -10.80 -9.01 -2.36
C LEU A 82 -12.28 -8.96 -2.72
N THR A 83 -12.61 -9.16 -4.00
CA THR A 83 -13.97 -9.03 -4.52
C THR A 83 -14.50 -10.29 -5.17
N GLY A 84 -13.63 -11.24 -5.52
CA GLY A 84 -13.98 -12.44 -6.30
C GLY A 84 -14.11 -12.20 -7.80
N GLU A 85 -13.82 -10.99 -8.28
CA GLU A 85 -13.86 -10.61 -9.69
C GLU A 85 -12.57 -10.98 -10.44
N ALA A 86 -12.58 -10.83 -11.77
CA ALA A 86 -11.36 -10.91 -12.56
C ALA A 86 -10.33 -9.86 -12.12
N ILE A 87 -9.03 -10.16 -12.27
CA ILE A 87 -7.94 -9.30 -11.76
C ILE A 87 -8.08 -7.86 -12.23
N ALA A 88 -8.39 -7.63 -13.51
CA ALA A 88 -8.50 -6.28 -14.06
C ALA A 88 -9.65 -5.49 -13.43
N ASP A 89 -10.80 -6.11 -13.26
CA ASP A 89 -12.00 -5.48 -12.69
C ASP A 89 -11.81 -5.24 -11.19
N GLU A 90 -11.24 -6.21 -10.48
CA GLU A 90 -10.90 -6.06 -9.08
C GLU A 90 -9.92 -4.92 -8.84
N VAL A 91 -8.86 -4.81 -9.63
CA VAL A 91 -7.87 -3.73 -9.52
C VAL A 91 -8.53 -2.36 -9.72
N ALA A 92 -9.36 -2.21 -10.74
CA ALA A 92 -10.06 -0.95 -11.02
C ALA A 92 -11.00 -0.57 -9.87
N THR A 93 -11.79 -1.52 -9.38
CA THR A 93 -12.74 -1.32 -8.28
C THR A 93 -12.02 -0.95 -6.98
N VAL A 94 -11.00 -1.70 -6.62
CA VAL A 94 -10.23 -1.48 -5.39
C VAL A 94 -9.46 -0.17 -5.46
N LEU A 95 -8.85 0.16 -6.60
CA LEU A 95 -8.14 1.42 -6.78
C LEU A 95 -9.09 2.61 -6.67
N ALA A 96 -10.25 2.58 -7.32
CA ALA A 96 -11.24 3.65 -7.24
C ALA A 96 -11.68 3.93 -5.79
N PHE A 97 -11.85 2.89 -4.99
CA PHE A 97 -12.21 3.02 -3.58
C PHE A 97 -11.05 3.55 -2.72
N ARG A 98 -9.83 3.07 -2.94
CA ARG A 98 -8.68 3.36 -2.08
C ARG A 98 -7.88 4.59 -2.50
N ASP A 99 -7.91 5.01 -3.76
CA ASP A 99 -7.12 6.14 -4.26
C ASP A 99 -7.34 7.44 -3.46
N PRO A 100 -8.57 7.84 -3.09
CA PRO A 100 -8.77 8.98 -2.20
C PRO A 100 -8.08 8.83 -0.84
N LEU A 101 -8.07 7.63 -0.27
CA LEU A 101 -7.39 7.34 1.00
C LEU A 101 -5.88 7.42 0.86
N TYR A 102 -5.32 6.91 -0.22
CA TYR A 102 -3.88 7.02 -0.52
C TYR A 102 -3.48 8.48 -0.66
N ARG A 103 -4.21 9.26 -1.46
CA ARG A 103 -3.91 10.67 -1.72
C ARG A 103 -3.98 11.51 -0.46
N THR A 104 -4.98 11.34 0.38
CA THR A 104 -5.11 12.09 1.63
C THR A 104 -4.09 11.67 2.69
N THR A 105 -3.60 10.45 2.63
CA THR A 105 -2.58 9.93 3.56
C THR A 105 -1.16 10.33 3.13
N ALA A 106 -0.89 10.37 1.84
CA ALA A 106 0.43 10.66 1.29
C ALA A 106 0.89 12.09 1.55
N HIS A 107 2.19 12.25 1.76
CA HIS A 107 2.88 13.54 1.71
C HIS A 107 3.33 13.86 0.27
N CYS A 108 3.61 12.83 -0.53
CA CYS A 108 3.99 12.95 -1.93
C CYS A 108 3.46 11.75 -2.74
N ILE A 109 3.28 11.98 -4.04
CA ILE A 109 2.84 10.96 -4.99
C ILE A 109 3.97 10.74 -5.98
N LEU A 110 4.40 9.48 -6.12
CA LEU A 110 5.46 9.07 -7.02
C LEU A 110 4.86 8.37 -8.24
N ASN A 111 5.40 8.64 -9.43
CA ASN A 111 4.99 7.95 -10.65
C ASN A 111 5.58 6.54 -10.70
N ALA A 112 4.84 5.56 -10.21
CA ALA A 112 5.26 4.16 -10.21
C ALA A 112 5.12 3.46 -11.56
N SER A 113 4.64 4.14 -12.62
CA SER A 113 4.69 3.66 -14.00
C SER A 113 6.06 3.83 -14.63
N ALA A 114 6.89 4.73 -14.08
CA ALA A 114 8.24 4.98 -14.55
C ALA A 114 9.17 3.78 -14.26
N PRO A 115 10.34 3.70 -14.92
CA PRO A 115 11.37 2.72 -14.58
C PRO A 115 11.75 2.78 -13.10
N LEU A 116 12.14 1.65 -12.53
CA LEU A 116 12.46 1.54 -11.09
C LEU A 116 13.47 2.59 -10.61
N GLN A 117 14.52 2.84 -11.41
CA GLN A 117 15.53 3.84 -11.05
C GLN A 117 14.93 5.24 -10.90
N ASP A 118 14.03 5.64 -11.79
CA ASP A 118 13.35 6.93 -11.73
C ASP A 118 12.43 7.03 -10.51
N VAL A 119 11.77 5.94 -10.14
CA VAL A 119 10.93 5.87 -8.92
C VAL A 119 11.79 6.04 -7.67
N ILE A 120 12.96 5.41 -7.63
CA ILE A 120 13.92 5.57 -6.53
C ILE A 120 14.38 7.02 -6.42
N GLU A 121 14.73 7.65 -7.54
CA GLU A 121 15.15 9.06 -7.56
C GLU A 121 14.05 10.00 -7.09
N GLN A 122 12.80 9.78 -7.50
CA GLN A 122 11.64 10.51 -6.98
C GLN A 122 11.51 10.34 -5.47
N ALA A 123 11.66 9.11 -4.95
CA ALA A 123 11.56 8.81 -3.53
C ALA A 123 12.66 9.51 -2.72
N VAL A 124 13.89 9.49 -3.21
CA VAL A 124 15.04 10.17 -2.57
C VAL A 124 14.87 11.69 -2.56
N ALA A 125 14.30 12.26 -3.63
CA ALA A 125 14.02 13.70 -3.73
C ALA A 125 12.80 14.14 -2.91
N ALA A 126 11.94 13.23 -2.50
CA ALA A 126 10.72 13.52 -1.76
C ALA A 126 11.03 14.10 -0.37
N LYS A 127 10.28 15.14 0.00
CA LYS A 127 10.43 15.79 1.31
C LYS A 127 9.07 15.96 1.96
N LYS A 128 9.05 15.83 3.27
CA LYS A 128 7.85 16.17 4.03
C LYS A 128 7.63 17.69 3.92
N PRO A 129 6.40 18.15 3.57
CA PRO A 129 6.11 19.57 3.59
C PRO A 129 6.30 20.12 5.00
N PRO A 130 6.69 21.41 5.14
CA PRO A 130 6.79 22.05 6.45
C PRO A 130 5.45 21.93 7.17
N ALA A 131 5.50 21.80 8.50
CA ALA A 131 4.30 21.83 9.31
C ALA A 131 3.55 23.14 9.05
N ALA A 132 2.23 23.07 8.86
CA ALA A 132 1.40 24.25 8.78
C ALA A 132 1.48 25.01 10.11
N ASP A 133 1.81 26.30 10.03
CA ASP A 133 1.82 27.19 11.21
C ASP A 133 0.41 27.43 11.73
#